data_77bb86af5c934b4e9afdf81c241d0383
#
_entry.id   77bb86af5c934b4e9afdf81c241d0383
#
_cell.length_a   1.000
_cell.length_b   1.000
_cell.length_c   1.000
_cell.angle_alpha   90.00
_cell.angle_beta   90.00
_cell.angle_gamma   90.00
#
_symmetry.space_group_name_H-M   'P 1'
#
loop_
_entity.id
_entity.type
_entity.pdbx_description
1 polymer ?
#
loop_
_entity_poly.entity_id
_entity_poly.type
_entity_poly.pdbx_seq_one_letter_code
_entity_poly.pdbx_strand_id
1 'polypeptide(L)' 'SALDSIKGVGEKTRTALLRKFKSVKQIKAADLDSIAEVIGPAKASIVYNALHGSEQD' A
#
# COMPACT_ATOMS: atom_id res chain seq x y z
N SER A 1 -4.97 9.90 -6.48
CA SER A 1 -4.94 9.43 -5.11
C SER A 1 -3.53 8.99 -4.74
N ALA A 2 -3.34 8.72 -3.47
CA ALA A 2 -2.01 8.36 -2.97
C ALA A 2 -1.47 7.09 -3.64
N LEU A 3 -2.32 6.12 -3.89
CA LEU A 3 -1.87 4.86 -4.48
C LEU A 3 -1.47 5.01 -5.95
N ASP A 4 -2.04 5.97 -6.63
CA ASP A 4 -1.79 6.13 -8.07
C ASP A 4 -0.37 6.59 -8.37
N SER A 5 0.25 7.27 -7.45
CA SER A 5 1.56 7.84 -7.69
C SER A 5 2.71 7.01 -7.15
N ILE A 6 2.44 5.83 -6.61
CA ILE A 6 3.48 4.98 -6.08
C ILE A 6 4.12 4.18 -7.19
N LYS A 7 5.41 4.36 -7.39
CA LYS A 7 6.15 3.58 -8.37
C LYS A 7 6.21 2.12 -7.94
N GLY A 8 6.04 1.23 -8.91
CA GLY A 8 6.07 -0.19 -8.65
C GLY A 8 4.73 -0.76 -8.25
N VAL A 9 3.71 0.09 -8.16
CA VAL A 9 2.36 -0.35 -7.81
C VAL A 9 1.44 -0.11 -9.00
N GLY A 10 1.02 -1.19 -9.63
CA GLY A 10 0.14 -1.11 -10.77
C GLY A 10 -1.32 -1.19 -10.38
N GLU A 11 -2.16 -1.18 -11.40
CA GLU A 11 -3.60 -1.19 -11.18
C GLU A 11 -4.06 -2.42 -10.43
N LYS A 12 -3.50 -3.59 -10.75
CA LYS A 12 -3.91 -4.82 -10.08
C LYS A 12 -3.58 -4.78 -8.59
N THR A 13 -2.42 -4.26 -8.27
CA THR A 13 -2.02 -4.16 -6.87
C THR A 13 -2.92 -3.20 -6.12
N ARG A 14 -3.22 -2.05 -6.72
CA ARG A 14 -4.13 -1.10 -6.10
C ARG A 14 -5.50 -1.70 -5.85
N THR A 15 -6.01 -2.39 -6.87
CA THR A 15 -7.32 -3.01 -6.77
C THR A 15 -7.36 -4.05 -5.65
N ALA A 16 -6.31 -4.88 -5.57
CA ALA A 16 -6.24 -5.89 -4.53
C ALA A 16 -6.25 -5.26 -3.14
N LEU A 17 -5.49 -4.20 -2.96
CA LEU A 17 -5.43 -3.53 -1.68
C LEU A 17 -6.76 -2.89 -1.30
N LEU A 18 -7.39 -2.21 -2.26
CA LEU A 18 -8.66 -1.56 -1.99
C LEU A 18 -9.78 -2.54 -1.72
N ARG A 19 -9.70 -3.72 -2.34
CA ARG A 19 -10.65 -4.78 -2.05
C ARG A 19 -10.53 -5.27 -0.62
N LYS A 20 -9.30 -5.45 -0.18
CA LYS A 20 -9.05 -5.99 1.15
C LYS A 20 -9.30 -4.97 2.23
N PHE A 21 -8.79 -3.76 2.06
CA PHE A 21 -8.80 -2.75 3.10
C PHE A 21 -9.87 -1.68 2.95
N LYS A 22 -10.49 -1.62 1.79
CA LYS A 22 -11.63 -0.75 1.51
C LYS A 22 -11.28 0.70 1.20
N SER A 23 -10.25 1.26 1.80
CA SER A 23 -9.86 2.63 1.53
C SER A 23 -8.38 2.83 1.76
N VAL A 24 -7.84 3.91 1.20
CA VAL A 24 -6.43 4.27 1.41
C VAL A 24 -6.15 4.51 2.89
N LYS A 25 -7.11 5.10 3.58
CA LYS A 25 -6.94 5.35 5.01
C LYS A 25 -6.72 4.06 5.77
N GLN A 26 -7.47 3.02 5.42
CA GLN A 26 -7.31 1.73 6.10
C GLN A 26 -6.03 1.03 5.69
N ILE A 27 -5.60 1.19 4.44
CA ILE A 27 -4.32 0.63 4.02
C ILE A 27 -3.19 1.28 4.81
N LYS A 28 -3.27 2.60 5.00
CA LYS A 28 -2.26 3.32 5.74
C LYS A 28 -2.21 2.89 7.21
N ALA A 29 -3.35 2.54 7.76
CA ALA A 29 -3.43 2.10 9.15
C ALA A 29 -2.99 0.64 9.34
N ALA A 30 -2.93 -0.14 8.26
CA ALA A 30 -2.56 -1.54 8.35
C ALA A 30 -1.06 -1.69 8.56
N ASP A 31 -0.65 -2.78 9.19
CA ASP A 31 0.77 -3.03 9.34
C ASP A 31 1.34 -3.68 8.09
N LEU A 32 2.67 -3.75 8.05
CA LEU A 32 3.37 -4.26 6.88
C LEU A 32 2.99 -5.70 6.59
N ASP A 33 2.87 -6.52 7.64
CA ASP A 33 2.55 -7.93 7.45
C ASP A 33 1.17 -8.11 6.81
N SER A 34 0.20 -7.32 7.21
CA SER A 34 -1.14 -7.41 6.66
C SER A 34 -1.15 -7.05 5.18
N ILE A 35 -0.41 -6.03 4.82
CA ILE A 35 -0.30 -5.62 3.42
C ILE A 35 0.43 -6.70 2.62
N ALA A 36 1.48 -7.28 3.20
CA ALA A 36 2.26 -8.31 2.52
C ALA A 36 1.44 -9.56 2.23
N GLU A 37 0.48 -9.86 3.07
CA GLU A 37 -0.38 -11.01 2.83
C GLU A 37 -1.21 -10.84 1.56
N VAL A 38 -1.47 -9.61 1.18
CA VAL A 38 -2.28 -9.33 0.00
C VAL A 38 -1.44 -9.25 -1.26
N ILE A 39 -0.31 -8.55 -1.21
CA ILE A 39 0.44 -8.24 -2.43
C ILE A 39 1.89 -8.73 -2.40
N GLY A 40 2.29 -9.43 -1.35
CA GLY A 40 3.66 -9.93 -1.25
C GLY A 40 4.57 -8.93 -0.56
N PRO A 41 5.67 -9.44 0.03
CA PRO A 41 6.53 -8.58 0.85
C PRO A 41 7.23 -7.45 0.07
N ALA A 42 7.63 -7.71 -1.17
CA ALA A 42 8.34 -6.69 -1.93
C ALA A 42 7.44 -5.48 -2.21
N LYS A 43 6.24 -5.74 -2.71
CA LYS A 43 5.31 -4.66 -3.02
C LYS A 43 4.75 -4.04 -1.75
N ALA A 44 4.55 -4.85 -0.72
CA ALA A 44 4.06 -4.32 0.55
C ALA A 44 5.04 -3.31 1.13
N SER A 45 6.32 -3.58 1.03
CA SER A 45 7.33 -2.67 1.51
C SER A 45 7.28 -1.33 0.76
N ILE A 46 7.10 -1.40 -0.56
CA ILE A 46 7.00 -0.20 -1.37
C ILE A 46 5.78 0.64 -0.96
N VAL A 47 4.65 -0.02 -0.81
CA VAL A 47 3.41 0.68 -0.45
C VAL A 47 3.51 1.25 0.96
N TYR A 48 3.98 0.45 1.89
CA TYR A 48 4.10 0.88 3.27
C TYR A 48 5.00 2.11 3.40
N ASN A 49 6.16 2.06 2.76
CA ASN A 49 7.10 3.16 2.82
C ASN A 49 6.55 4.41 2.13
N ALA A 50 5.84 4.23 1.02
CA ALA A 50 5.28 5.37 0.31
C ALA A 50 4.21 6.07 1.14
N LEU A 51 3.40 5.31 1.88
CA LEU A 51 2.33 5.89 2.67
C LEU A 51 2.83 6.50 3.97
N HIS A 52 3.95 6.04 4.49
CA HIS A 52 4.49 6.51 5.76
C HIS A 52 5.77 7.31 5.63
N GLY A 53 6.56 6.97 4.63
CA GLY A 53 7.90 7.55 4.50
C GLY A 53 7.90 9.04 4.25
N SER A 54 6.93 9.54 3.50
CA SER A 54 6.92 10.96 3.17
C SER A 54 6.71 11.83 4.40
N GLU A 55 6.26 11.25 5.47
CA GLU A 55 6.05 12.00 6.69
C GLU A 55 7.32 12.27 7.44
N GLN A 56 8.39 11.66 6.99
CA GLN A 56 9.68 11.81 7.68
C GLN A 56 10.41 13.05 7.26
N ASP A 57 9.99 13.66 6.21
CA ASP A 57 10.63 14.89 5.74
C ASP A 57 10.09 16.14 6.45
#